data_0be297ae9b1bf881fc1c0ca3ff034cc2
#
_entry.id   0be297ae9b1bf881fc1c0ca3ff034cc2
#
_cell.length_a   1.000
_cell.length_b   1.000
_cell.length_c   1.000
_cell.angle_alpha   90.00
_cell.angle_beta   90.00
_cell.angle_gamma   90.00
#
_symmetry.space_group_name_H-M   'P 1'
#
loop_
_entity.id
_entity.type
_entity.pdbx_description
1 polymer ?
#
loop_
_entity_poly.entity_id
_entity_poly.type
_entity_poly.pdbx_seq_one_letter_code
_entity_poly.pdbx_strand_id
1 'polypeptide(L)'
;ATLFDAFQQRKLGIETAELLRNDVIPALTRALQLTRTTYESGRYGYQEWAASRQELISAQYALITAQSDALQNGAIIEQLTAQPLLPPLASDASGIAQEPNQ
;
A
#
# COMPACT_ATOMS: atom_id res chain seq x y z
N ALA A 1 4.80 6.80 -20.92
CA ALA A 1 5.33 5.83 -19.99
C ALA A 1 5.92 4.64 -20.70
N THR A 2 7.11 4.30 -20.35
CA THR A 2 7.79 3.17 -20.95
C THR A 2 7.73 1.99 -19.99
N LEU A 3 8.07 0.80 -20.50
CA LEU A 3 8.15 -0.39 -19.69
C LEU A 3 9.16 -0.21 -18.57
N PHE A 4 10.29 0.40 -18.85
CA PHE A 4 11.30 0.66 -17.83
C PHE A 4 10.74 1.52 -16.70
N ASP A 5 10.02 2.57 -17.06
CA ASP A 5 9.41 3.45 -16.07
C ASP A 5 8.40 2.69 -15.22
N ALA A 6 7.61 1.83 -15.82
CA ALA A 6 6.63 1.05 -15.07
C ALA A 6 7.30 0.10 -14.08
N PHE A 7 8.40 -0.54 -14.47
CA PHE A 7 9.15 -1.40 -13.57
C PHE A 7 9.71 -0.61 -12.41
N GLN A 8 10.26 0.57 -12.67
CA GLN A 8 10.84 1.40 -11.63
C GLN A 8 9.76 1.87 -10.65
N GLN A 9 8.63 2.31 -11.16
CA GLN A 9 7.56 2.79 -10.30
C GLN A 9 6.96 1.66 -9.46
N ARG A 10 6.85 0.48 -10.05
CA ARG A 10 6.36 -0.67 -9.31
C ARG A 10 7.32 -1.05 -8.17
N LYS A 11 8.60 -1.05 -8.47
CA LYS A 11 9.62 -1.36 -7.46
C LYS A 11 9.58 -0.35 -6.32
N LEU A 12 9.52 0.94 -6.66
CA LEU A 12 9.45 1.98 -5.65
C LEU A 12 8.20 1.84 -4.79
N GLY A 13 7.06 1.54 -5.40
CA GLY A 13 5.82 1.36 -4.68
C GLY A 13 5.89 0.20 -3.69
N ILE A 14 6.48 -0.91 -4.12
CA ILE A 14 6.62 -2.08 -3.26
C ILE A 14 7.55 -1.77 -2.09
N GLU A 15 8.67 -1.13 -2.36
CA GLU A 15 9.65 -0.80 -1.32
C GLU A 15 9.05 0.19 -0.31
N THR A 16 8.31 1.17 -0.81
CA THR A 16 7.66 2.14 0.06
C THR A 16 6.61 1.47 0.93
N ALA A 17 5.81 0.57 0.34
CA ALA A 17 4.79 -0.14 1.10
C ALA A 17 5.41 -1.02 2.18
N GLU A 18 6.52 -1.67 1.88
CA GLU A 18 7.21 -2.49 2.87
C GLU A 18 7.75 -1.67 4.01
N LEU A 19 8.35 -0.53 3.72
CA LEU A 19 8.88 0.35 4.73
C LEU A 19 7.75 0.87 5.62
N LEU A 20 6.65 1.30 5.02
CA LEU A 20 5.52 1.81 5.79
C LEU A 20 4.93 0.73 6.68
N ARG A 21 4.71 -0.46 6.13
CA ARG A 21 4.06 -1.53 6.87
C ARG A 21 4.93 -2.09 7.99
N ASN A 22 6.23 -2.22 7.73
CA ASN A 22 7.10 -2.93 8.66
C ASN A 22 7.77 -2.00 9.68
N ASP A 23 7.98 -0.74 9.31
CA ASP A 23 8.72 0.20 10.16
C ASP A 23 7.93 1.42 10.59
N VAL A 24 7.36 2.13 9.64
CA VAL A 24 6.76 3.44 9.92
C VAL A 24 5.46 3.31 10.70
N ILE A 25 4.54 2.51 10.22
CA ILE A 25 3.24 2.35 10.88
C ILE A 25 3.38 1.74 12.28
N PRO A 26 4.18 0.68 12.47
CA PRO A 26 4.38 0.17 13.83
C PRO A 26 4.99 1.21 14.78
N ALA A 27 5.94 2.01 14.29
CA ALA A 27 6.56 3.04 15.13
C ALA A 27 5.55 4.12 15.49
N LEU A 28 4.74 4.55 14.53
CA LEU A 28 3.70 5.55 14.79
C LEU A 28 2.60 5.00 15.69
N THR A 29 2.28 3.74 15.58
CA THR A 29 1.30 3.11 16.46
C THR A 29 1.78 3.12 17.90
N ARG A 30 3.06 2.80 18.10
CA ARG A 30 3.64 2.83 19.45
C ARG A 30 3.68 4.26 19.98
N ALA A 31 4.03 5.22 19.13
CA ALA A 31 4.07 6.62 19.52
C ALA A 31 2.67 7.12 19.90
N LEU A 32 1.65 6.70 19.14
CA LEU A 32 0.29 7.10 19.45
C LEU A 32 -0.16 6.53 20.79
N GLN A 33 0.17 5.27 21.07
CA GLN A 33 -0.18 4.65 22.34
C GLN A 33 0.46 5.39 23.50
N LEU A 34 1.73 5.77 23.35
CA LEU A 34 2.43 6.51 24.40
C LEU A 34 1.80 7.88 24.57
N THR A 35 1.50 8.56 23.49
CA THR A 35 0.89 9.88 23.55
C THR A 35 -0.48 9.82 24.19
N ARG A 36 -1.25 8.78 23.88
CA ARG A 36 -2.57 8.59 24.48
C ARG A 36 -2.46 8.40 25.99
N THR A 37 -1.54 7.56 26.41
CA THR A 37 -1.32 7.33 27.85
C THR A 37 -0.93 8.64 28.53
N THR A 38 -0.05 9.40 27.92
CA THR A 38 0.40 10.66 28.47
C THR A 38 -0.73 11.71 28.51
N TYR A 39 -1.58 11.71 27.50
CA TYR A 39 -2.75 12.58 27.47
C TYR A 39 -3.73 12.19 28.57
N GLU A 40 -3.99 10.92 28.74
CA GLU A 40 -4.92 10.45 29.76
C GLU A 40 -4.42 10.75 31.17
N SER A 41 -3.10 10.81 31.34
CA SER A 41 -2.52 11.16 32.62
C SER A 41 -2.41 12.67 32.84
N GLY A 42 -2.84 13.45 31.85
CA GLY A 42 -2.83 14.90 31.97
C GLY A 42 -1.54 15.58 31.61
N ARG A 43 -0.56 14.84 31.09
CA ARG A 43 0.75 15.42 30.77
C ARG A 43 0.83 16.04 29.39
N TYR A 44 0.03 15.54 28.44
CA TYR A 44 -0.02 16.10 27.10
C TYR A 44 -1.41 16.67 26.88
N GLY A 45 -1.48 17.72 26.08
CA GLY A 45 -2.75 18.28 25.69
C GLY A 45 -3.40 17.49 24.57
N TYR A 46 -4.63 17.83 24.29
CA TYR A 46 -5.38 17.16 23.23
C TYR A 46 -4.71 17.31 21.88
N GLN A 47 -4.08 18.48 21.64
CA GLN A 47 -3.48 18.73 20.33
C GLN A 47 -2.31 17.80 20.03
N GLU A 48 -1.51 17.47 21.02
CA GLU A 48 -0.42 16.56 20.83
C GLU A 48 -0.93 15.17 20.49
N TRP A 49 -1.96 14.73 21.18
CA TRP A 49 -2.56 13.42 20.90
C TRP A 49 -3.19 13.39 19.52
N ALA A 50 -3.90 14.46 19.15
CA ALA A 50 -4.56 14.56 17.85
C ALA A 50 -3.55 14.59 16.72
N ALA A 51 -2.41 15.28 16.92
CA ALA A 51 -1.36 15.35 15.92
C ALA A 51 -0.74 13.97 15.69
N SER A 52 -0.48 13.24 16.76
CA SER A 52 0.08 11.89 16.67
C SER A 52 -0.89 10.95 15.93
N ARG A 53 -2.17 11.05 16.22
CA ARG A 53 -3.18 10.26 15.55
C ARG A 53 -3.23 10.58 14.07
N GLN A 54 -3.12 11.86 13.70
CA GLN A 54 -3.14 12.28 12.32
C GLN A 54 -1.92 11.77 11.56
N GLU A 55 -0.77 11.72 12.19
CA GLU A 55 0.42 11.17 11.56
C GLU A 55 0.23 9.69 11.22
N LEU A 56 -0.38 8.94 12.12
CA LEU A 56 -0.63 7.52 11.86
C LEU A 56 -1.61 7.35 10.70
N ILE A 57 -2.67 8.14 10.69
CA ILE A 57 -3.65 8.09 9.61
C ILE A 57 -2.99 8.43 8.28
N SER A 58 -2.14 9.44 8.25
CA SER A 58 -1.43 9.82 7.03
C SER A 58 -0.52 8.70 6.53
N ALA A 59 0.16 8.00 7.45
CA ALA A 59 1.01 6.88 7.06
C ALA A 59 0.19 5.72 6.51
N GLN A 60 -0.99 5.48 7.07
CA GLN A 60 -1.88 4.44 6.56
C GLN A 60 -2.37 4.75 5.15
N TYR A 61 -2.71 6.01 4.90
CA TYR A 61 -3.08 6.43 3.54
C TYR A 61 -1.90 6.30 2.58
N ALA A 62 -0.70 6.65 3.04
CA ALA A 62 0.49 6.50 2.21
C ALA A 62 0.74 5.04 1.83
N LEU A 63 0.48 4.12 2.76
CA LEU A 63 0.61 2.70 2.47
C LEU A 63 -0.38 2.27 1.39
N ILE A 64 -1.63 2.68 1.52
CA ILE A 64 -2.65 2.33 0.54
C ILE A 64 -2.27 2.90 -0.83
N THR A 65 -1.80 4.13 -0.87
CA THR A 65 -1.37 4.76 -2.12
C THR A 65 -0.21 4.02 -2.75
N ALA A 66 0.79 3.63 -1.96
CA ALA A 66 1.94 2.91 -2.48
C ALA A 66 1.53 1.55 -3.04
N GLN A 67 0.61 0.88 -2.37
CA GLN A 67 0.12 -0.41 -2.84
C GLN A 67 -0.69 -0.26 -4.12
N SER A 68 -1.51 0.77 -4.21
CA SER A 68 -2.28 1.04 -5.42
C SER A 68 -1.39 1.36 -6.60
N ASP A 69 -0.36 2.17 -6.36
CA ASP A 69 0.58 2.53 -7.42
C ASP A 69 1.34 1.31 -7.92
N ALA A 70 1.74 0.43 -7.02
CA ALA A 70 2.43 -0.79 -7.42
C ALA A 70 1.52 -1.67 -8.27
N LEU A 71 0.25 -1.78 -7.92
CA LEU A 71 -0.70 -2.56 -8.69
C LEU A 71 -0.94 -1.95 -10.07
N GLN A 72 -1.07 -0.64 -10.13
CA GLN A 72 -1.27 0.03 -11.41
C GLN A 72 -0.07 -0.14 -12.33
N ASN A 73 1.12 -0.02 -11.79
CA ASN A 73 2.32 -0.21 -12.58
C ASN A 73 2.51 -1.67 -12.97
N GLY A 74 2.06 -2.58 -12.14
CA GLY A 74 2.04 -4.00 -12.49
C GLY A 74 1.13 -4.25 -13.69
N ALA A 75 -0.05 -3.62 -13.71
CA ALA A 75 -0.97 -3.76 -14.82
C ALA A 75 -0.37 -3.16 -16.11
N ILE A 76 0.33 -2.04 -16.00
CA ILE A 76 1.00 -1.45 -17.15
C ILE A 76 2.06 -2.41 -17.70
N ILE A 77 2.83 -3.03 -16.82
CA ILE A 77 3.84 -3.99 -17.24
C ILE A 77 3.20 -5.16 -17.95
N GLU A 78 2.09 -5.68 -17.43
CA GLU A 78 1.38 -6.76 -18.09
C GLU A 78 0.91 -6.38 -19.49
N GLN A 79 0.40 -5.18 -19.62
CA GLN A 79 -0.04 -4.67 -20.89
C GLN A 79 1.10 -4.56 -21.90
N LEU A 80 2.25 -4.05 -21.45
CA LEU A 80 3.38 -3.82 -22.33
C LEU A 80 4.14 -5.09 -22.67
N THR A 81 4.13 -6.07 -21.81
CA THR A 81 4.87 -7.30 -22.05
C THR A 81 3.98 -8.44 -22.50
N ALA A 82 2.68 -8.28 -22.38
CA ALA A 82 1.71 -9.34 -22.65
C ALA A 82 1.95 -10.57 -21.79
N GLN A 83 2.47 -10.34 -20.58
CA GLN A 83 2.70 -11.42 -19.63
C GLN A 83 2.06 -11.11 -18.32
N PRO A 84 1.23 -11.98 -17.79
CA PRO A 84 0.56 -11.72 -16.53
C PRO A 84 1.55 -11.71 -15.39
N LEU A 85 1.40 -10.76 -14.49
CA LEU A 85 2.19 -10.69 -13.28
C LEU A 85 1.44 -11.24 -12.08
N LEU A 86 0.13 -11.39 -12.20
CA LEU A 86 -0.68 -11.94 -11.13
C LEU A 86 -0.89 -13.41 -11.35
N PRO A 87 -1.30 -14.14 -10.31
CA PRO A 87 -1.55 -15.57 -10.47
C PRO A 87 -2.59 -15.82 -11.54
N PRO A 88 -2.57 -16.96 -12.16
CA PRO A 88 -3.45 -17.26 -13.30
C PRO A 88 -4.92 -17.42 -12.97
N LEU A 89 -5.33 -17.05 -11.81
CA LEU A 89 -6.73 -17.13 -11.44
C LEU A 89 -7.60 -16.41 -12.45
N ALA A 90 -7.19 -15.25 -12.86
CA ALA A 90 -7.95 -14.49 -13.83
C ALA A 90 -7.91 -15.15 -15.19
N SER A 91 -6.82 -15.74 -15.55
CA SER A 91 -6.72 -16.46 -16.77
C SER A 91 -7.61 -17.65 -16.79
N ASP A 92 -7.68 -18.35 -15.69
CA ASP A 92 -8.54 -19.49 -15.57
C ASP A 92 -9.96 -19.12 -15.77
N ALA A 93 -10.37 -18.04 -15.17
CA ALA A 93 -11.73 -17.58 -15.34
C ALA A 93 -12.03 -17.22 -16.78
N SER A 94 -11.09 -16.63 -17.44
CA SER A 94 -11.26 -16.31 -18.82
C SER A 94 -11.37 -17.54 -19.66
N GLY A 95 -10.57 -18.51 -19.41
CA GLY A 95 -10.62 -19.75 -20.12
C GLY A 95 -11.94 -20.42 -19.97
N ILE A 96 -12.45 -20.44 -18.77
CA ILE A 96 -13.71 -21.06 -18.52
C ILE A 96 -14.80 -20.33 -19.26
N ALA A 97 -14.77 -19.05 -19.26
CA ALA A 97 -15.78 -18.29 -19.95
C ALA A 97 -15.79 -18.55 -21.42
N GLN A 98 -14.67 -18.86 -21.97
CA GLN A 98 -14.61 -19.10 -23.37
C GLN A 98 -15.06 -20.44 -23.75
N GLU A 99 -14.91 -21.38 -22.86
CA GLU A 99 -15.19 -22.67 -23.20
C GLU A 99 -16.58 -23.05 -23.36
N PRO A 100 -17.45 -22.58 -22.65
CA PRO A 100 -18.74 -23.11 -22.61
C PRO A 100 -19.46 -23.06 -23.87
N ASN A 101 -19.02 -22.39 -24.74
CA ASN A 101 -19.76 -22.29 -25.87
C ASN A 101 -19.60 -23.29 -26.81
N GLN A 102 -18.94 -24.21 -26.55
CA GLN A 102 -18.71 -25.14 -27.52
C GLN A 102 -19.27 -26.31 -27.33
#